data_78c8f90e575a86f21e9c93e5272420f5
#
_entry.id   78c8f90e575a86f21e9c93e5272420f5
#
_cell.length_a   1.000
_cell.length_b   1.000
_cell.length_c   1.000
_cell.angle_alpha   90.00
_cell.angle_beta   90.00
_cell.angle_gamma   90.00
#
_symmetry.space_group_name_H-M   'P 1'
#
loop_
_entity.id
_entity.type
_entity.pdbx_description
1 polymer ?
#
loop_
_entity_poly.entity_id
_entity_poly.type
_entity_poly.pdbx_seq_one_letter_code
_entity_poly.pdbx_strand_id
1 'polypeptide(L)'
;MNAENSQELLEEKTGTATDAHAAKVSGLFARIVKWYDPLNRLLSLGLDQGWRKCLADAVLPGQAEGKRVLDLAAGTLDVTLAVRKRHPAAQVLAMDFCPPMLVHGQKKLSGEDKDFVLSVGADARALPLPDACMDGLTMAFGIRNIAPRSAAFAEMARVLKPRGRACILEFGTGKTRIWLGIYNFYLKRILPVVGRLSGDPGAYAYLARSIIEFPSADALSDEMRAAGFKRIYHIPLCSGIVCLHVAEKG
;
A
#
# COMPACT_ATOMS: atom_id res chain seq x y z
N MET A 1 41.93 3.68 -5.21
CA MET A 1 40.52 3.94 -4.90
C MET A 1 40.00 2.62 -4.40
N ASN A 2 39.79 2.49 -3.07
CA ASN A 2 39.49 1.21 -2.42
C ASN A 2 38.05 0.78 -2.70
N ALA A 3 37.79 -0.52 -2.73
CA ALA A 3 36.47 -1.12 -2.99
C ALA A 3 35.38 -0.56 -2.02
N GLU A 4 35.73 -0.29 -0.77
CA GLU A 4 34.88 0.33 0.23
C GLU A 4 34.38 1.72 -0.19
N ASN A 5 35.27 2.57 -0.71
CA ASN A 5 34.92 3.92 -1.17
C ASN A 5 34.01 3.90 -2.42
N SER A 6 34.13 2.84 -3.22
CA SER A 6 33.23 2.63 -4.38
C SER A 6 31.85 2.13 -3.96
N GLN A 7 31.78 1.35 -2.88
CA GLN A 7 30.54 0.82 -2.32
C GLN A 7 29.76 1.92 -1.59
N GLU A 8 30.42 2.75 -0.78
CA GLU A 8 29.81 3.93 -0.14
C GLU A 8 29.26 4.93 -1.17
N LEU A 9 30.00 5.22 -2.25
CA LEU A 9 29.53 6.11 -3.32
C LEU A 9 28.36 5.53 -4.12
N LEU A 10 28.26 4.22 -4.23
CA LEU A 10 27.12 3.54 -4.85
C LEU A 10 25.90 3.58 -3.94
N GLU A 11 26.07 3.36 -2.64
CA GLU A 11 25.00 3.43 -1.64
C GLU A 11 24.47 4.86 -1.49
N GLU A 12 25.33 5.87 -1.47
CA GLU A 12 24.94 7.28 -1.44
C GLU A 12 24.16 7.69 -2.70
N LYS A 13 24.62 7.29 -3.90
CA LYS A 13 23.91 7.56 -5.16
C LYS A 13 22.58 6.83 -5.24
N THR A 14 22.52 5.62 -4.71
CA THR A 14 21.28 4.83 -4.68
C THR A 14 20.28 5.42 -3.69
N GLY A 15 20.75 5.85 -2.51
CA GLY A 15 19.93 6.55 -1.49
C GLY A 15 19.31 7.83 -2.05
N THR A 16 20.12 8.70 -2.65
CA THR A 16 19.61 9.96 -3.25
C THR A 16 18.62 9.73 -4.39
N ALA A 17 18.80 8.69 -5.21
CA ALA A 17 17.87 8.35 -6.28
C ALA A 17 16.54 7.81 -5.75
N THR A 18 16.55 7.01 -4.68
CA THR A 18 15.34 6.50 -4.05
C THR A 18 14.55 7.60 -3.34
N ASP A 19 15.21 8.55 -2.71
CA ASP A 19 14.57 9.70 -2.07
C ASP A 19 13.96 10.66 -3.10
N ALA A 20 14.64 10.89 -4.22
CA ALA A 20 14.10 11.66 -5.34
C ALA A 20 12.86 10.98 -5.95
N HIS A 21 12.85 9.64 -6.03
CA HIS A 21 11.68 8.87 -6.47
C HIS A 21 10.51 9.05 -5.49
N ALA A 22 10.74 8.88 -4.20
CA ALA A 22 9.73 9.04 -3.16
C ALA A 22 9.12 10.45 -3.16
N ALA A 23 9.95 11.49 -3.26
CA ALA A 23 9.50 12.87 -3.34
C ALA A 23 8.66 13.14 -4.60
N LYS A 24 9.06 12.59 -5.76
CA LYS A 24 8.29 12.70 -7.00
C LYS A 24 6.91 12.04 -6.88
N VAL A 25 6.85 10.85 -6.30
CA VAL A 25 5.60 10.11 -6.08
C VAL A 25 4.69 10.86 -5.12
N SER A 26 5.21 11.35 -3.98
CA SER A 26 4.45 12.15 -3.03
C SER A 26 3.89 13.42 -3.67
N GLY A 27 4.70 14.14 -4.45
CA GLY A 27 4.26 15.34 -5.18
C GLY A 27 3.15 15.04 -6.18
N LEU A 28 3.17 13.87 -6.83
CA LEU A 28 2.12 13.44 -7.74
C LEU A 28 0.80 13.21 -6.99
N PHE A 29 0.82 12.46 -5.88
CA PHE A 29 -0.38 12.20 -5.08
C PHE A 29 -0.94 13.47 -4.44
N ALA A 30 -0.10 14.39 -3.99
CA ALA A 30 -0.53 15.68 -3.45
C ALA A 30 -1.35 16.50 -4.47
N ARG A 31 -0.98 16.47 -5.77
CA ARG A 31 -1.72 17.20 -6.81
C ARG A 31 -3.10 16.62 -7.10
N ILE A 32 -3.25 15.29 -7.02
CA ILE A 32 -4.51 14.61 -7.37
C ILE A 32 -5.40 14.31 -6.16
N VAL A 33 -5.03 14.72 -4.94
CA VAL A 33 -5.69 14.32 -3.69
C VAL A 33 -7.21 14.50 -3.71
N LYS A 34 -7.71 15.59 -4.28
CA LYS A 34 -9.17 15.89 -4.33
C LYS A 34 -9.94 14.93 -5.25
N TRP A 35 -9.26 14.41 -6.27
CA TRP A 35 -9.85 13.53 -7.28
C TRP A 35 -9.53 12.06 -7.03
N TYR A 36 -8.64 11.78 -6.07
CA TYR A 36 -8.12 10.45 -5.83
C TYR A 36 -9.23 9.42 -5.54
N ASP A 37 -10.10 9.70 -4.56
CA ASP A 37 -11.15 8.76 -4.18
C ASP A 37 -12.24 8.61 -5.27
N PRO A 38 -12.81 9.70 -5.83
CA PRO A 38 -13.78 9.58 -6.92
C PRO A 38 -13.24 8.80 -8.11
N LEU A 39 -11.98 9.03 -8.48
CA LEU A 39 -11.37 8.36 -9.61
C LEU A 39 -11.07 6.89 -9.33
N ASN A 40 -10.55 6.55 -8.15
CA ASN A 40 -10.37 5.15 -7.76
C ASN A 40 -11.70 4.39 -7.76
N ARG A 41 -12.77 5.02 -7.27
CA ARG A 41 -14.12 4.47 -7.29
C ARG A 41 -14.63 4.23 -8.71
N LEU A 42 -14.46 5.23 -9.58
CA LEU A 42 -14.84 5.12 -10.98
C LEU A 42 -14.02 4.04 -11.70
N LEU A 43 -12.70 4.07 -11.52
CA LEU A 43 -11.77 3.17 -12.20
C LEU A 43 -11.91 1.72 -11.76
N SER A 44 -12.28 1.49 -10.50
CA SER A 44 -12.57 0.15 -9.97
C SER A 44 -14.02 -0.30 -10.19
N LEU A 45 -14.88 0.55 -10.77
CA LEU A 45 -16.33 0.34 -10.85
C LEU A 45 -16.96 0.07 -9.47
N GLY A 46 -16.37 0.66 -8.41
CA GLY A 46 -16.80 0.47 -7.02
C GLY A 46 -16.34 -0.82 -6.36
N LEU A 47 -15.63 -1.72 -7.07
CA LEU A 47 -15.14 -2.99 -6.53
C LEU A 47 -14.06 -2.81 -5.45
N ASP A 48 -13.38 -1.67 -5.43
CA ASP A 48 -12.37 -1.31 -4.44
C ASP A 48 -12.88 -1.39 -3.00
N GLN A 49 -14.16 -1.14 -2.74
CA GLN A 49 -14.76 -1.30 -1.41
C GLN A 49 -14.77 -2.76 -0.95
N GLY A 50 -15.14 -3.67 -1.86
CA GLY A 50 -15.12 -5.10 -1.59
C GLY A 50 -13.69 -5.61 -1.33
N TRP A 51 -12.71 -5.12 -2.08
CA TRP A 51 -11.30 -5.49 -1.89
C TRP A 51 -10.75 -5.01 -0.54
N ARG A 52 -11.06 -3.75 -0.15
CA ARG A 52 -10.67 -3.22 1.18
C ARG A 52 -11.37 -3.95 2.32
N LYS A 53 -12.61 -4.40 2.11
CA LYS A 53 -13.30 -5.25 3.08
C LYS A 53 -12.56 -6.57 3.27
N CYS A 54 -12.16 -7.26 2.18
CA CYS A 54 -11.36 -8.48 2.27
C CYS A 54 -10.04 -8.26 3.01
N LEU A 55 -9.38 -7.13 2.76
CA LEU A 55 -8.16 -6.73 3.45
C LEU A 55 -8.39 -6.56 4.96
N ALA A 56 -9.44 -5.83 5.34
CA ALA A 56 -9.80 -5.60 6.74
C ALA A 56 -10.23 -6.90 7.45
N ASP A 57 -10.91 -7.82 6.77
CA ASP A 57 -11.27 -9.14 7.31
C ASP A 57 -10.03 -10.00 7.61
N ALA A 58 -8.96 -9.86 6.82
CA ALA A 58 -7.76 -10.71 6.91
C ALA A 58 -6.76 -10.27 7.98
N VAL A 59 -6.71 -8.97 8.35
CA VAL A 59 -5.62 -8.39 9.14
C VAL A 59 -5.62 -8.85 10.60
N LEU A 60 -6.79 -9.00 11.22
CA LEU A 60 -6.93 -9.47 12.60
C LEU A 60 -7.79 -10.73 12.65
N PRO A 61 -7.20 -11.91 12.84
CA PRO A 61 -7.97 -13.10 13.12
C PRO A 61 -8.45 -13.11 14.59
N GLY A 62 -9.75 -13.03 14.81
CA GLY A 62 -10.35 -13.10 16.16
C GLY A 62 -10.72 -11.75 16.76
N GLN A 63 -10.63 -11.64 18.09
CA GLN A 63 -11.04 -10.44 18.82
C GLN A 63 -10.08 -9.28 18.59
N ALA A 64 -10.65 -8.09 18.43
CA ALA A 64 -9.90 -6.86 18.10
C ALA A 64 -9.67 -5.94 19.32
N GLU A 65 -10.19 -6.30 20.49
CA GLU A 65 -10.06 -5.49 21.70
C GLU A 65 -8.59 -5.34 22.11
N GLY A 66 -8.15 -4.09 22.36
CA GLY A 66 -6.77 -3.77 22.68
C GLY A 66 -5.76 -4.00 21.56
N LYS A 67 -6.20 -4.36 20.36
CA LYS A 67 -5.33 -4.58 19.20
C LYS A 67 -4.96 -3.27 18.52
N ARG A 68 -3.73 -3.24 17.98
CA ARG A 68 -3.19 -2.12 17.21
C ARG A 68 -2.91 -2.55 15.78
N VAL A 69 -3.49 -1.84 14.82
CA VAL A 69 -3.29 -2.07 13.39
C VAL A 69 -2.55 -0.87 12.80
N LEU A 70 -1.48 -1.14 12.07
CA LEU A 70 -0.81 -0.14 11.24
C LEU A 70 -1.41 -0.18 9.84
N ASP A 71 -2.01 0.93 9.39
CA ASP A 71 -2.38 1.13 7.99
C ASP A 71 -1.27 1.95 7.31
N LEU A 72 -0.45 1.28 6.51
CA LEU A 72 0.76 1.85 5.90
C LEU A 72 0.50 2.21 4.43
N ALA A 73 0.99 3.38 4.01
CA ALA A 73 0.55 4.06 2.79
C ALA A 73 -0.97 4.30 2.81
N ALA A 74 -1.46 4.83 3.93
CA ALA A 74 -2.88 4.96 4.25
C ALA A 74 -3.64 5.92 3.32
N GLY A 75 -2.92 6.80 2.63
CA GLY A 75 -3.50 7.75 1.68
C GLY A 75 -4.62 8.58 2.29
N THR A 76 -5.79 8.48 1.70
CA THR A 76 -7.02 9.17 2.15
C THR A 76 -7.83 8.38 3.18
N LEU A 77 -7.23 7.44 3.89
CA LEU A 77 -7.78 6.66 5.00
C LEU A 77 -8.94 5.70 4.64
N ASP A 78 -9.12 5.33 3.40
CA ASP A 78 -10.19 4.40 3.02
C ASP A 78 -10.01 3.00 3.62
N VAL A 79 -8.76 2.50 3.72
CA VAL A 79 -8.45 1.22 4.37
C VAL A 79 -8.58 1.36 5.89
N THR A 80 -8.08 2.44 6.46
CA THR A 80 -8.25 2.78 7.87
C THR A 80 -9.72 2.69 8.28
N LEU A 81 -10.62 3.32 7.53
CA LEU A 81 -12.07 3.28 7.78
C LEU A 81 -12.66 1.87 7.59
N ALA A 82 -12.18 1.09 6.62
CA ALA A 82 -12.60 -0.29 6.45
C ALA A 82 -12.19 -1.16 7.65
N VAL A 83 -10.97 -0.97 8.18
CA VAL A 83 -10.48 -1.65 9.38
C VAL A 83 -11.31 -1.23 10.61
N ARG A 84 -11.57 0.07 10.80
CA ARG A 84 -12.42 0.57 11.89
C ARG A 84 -13.83 -0.02 11.85
N LYS A 85 -14.44 -0.02 10.67
CA LYS A 85 -15.78 -0.61 10.48
C LYS A 85 -15.81 -2.10 10.84
N ARG A 86 -14.74 -2.83 10.51
CA ARG A 86 -14.64 -4.28 10.74
C ARG A 86 -14.24 -4.63 12.16
N HIS A 87 -13.38 -3.81 12.75
CA HIS A 87 -12.76 -4.01 14.06
C HIS A 87 -12.90 -2.73 14.91
N PRO A 88 -14.10 -2.40 15.39
CA PRO A 88 -14.37 -1.11 16.06
C PRO A 88 -13.60 -0.94 17.39
N ALA A 89 -13.14 -2.02 18.01
CA ALA A 89 -12.33 -1.97 19.22
C ALA A 89 -10.82 -1.86 18.97
N ALA A 90 -10.36 -1.92 17.71
CA ALA A 90 -8.96 -1.79 17.38
C ALA A 90 -8.54 -0.32 17.26
N GLN A 91 -7.34 0.00 17.75
CA GLN A 91 -6.67 1.26 17.45
C GLN A 91 -5.98 1.16 16.09
N VAL A 92 -6.12 2.19 15.26
CA VAL A 92 -5.48 2.24 13.94
C VAL A 92 -4.50 3.39 13.88
N LEU A 93 -3.25 3.06 13.57
CA LEU A 93 -2.22 4.02 13.25
C LEU A 93 -2.08 4.09 11.73
N ALA A 94 -2.50 5.21 11.15
CA ALA A 94 -2.46 5.45 9.71
C ALA A 94 -1.19 6.22 9.36
N MET A 95 -0.31 5.63 8.55
CA MET A 95 0.94 6.26 8.14
C MET A 95 1.03 6.41 6.62
N ASP A 96 1.46 7.58 6.15
CA ASP A 96 1.67 7.85 4.73
C ASP A 96 2.84 8.81 4.53
N PHE A 97 3.56 8.64 3.42
CA PHE A 97 4.66 9.52 3.02
C PHE A 97 4.18 10.86 2.44
N CYS A 98 2.88 11.00 2.11
CA CYS A 98 2.26 12.18 1.54
C CYS A 98 1.30 12.84 2.55
N PRO A 99 1.73 13.81 3.39
CA PRO A 99 0.88 14.43 4.40
C PRO A 99 -0.42 15.04 3.86
N PRO A 100 -0.47 15.66 2.66
CA PRO A 100 -1.73 16.14 2.08
C PRO A 100 -2.81 15.07 1.93
N MET A 101 -2.43 13.81 1.68
CA MET A 101 -3.37 12.68 1.60
C MET A 101 -3.99 12.40 2.96
N LEU A 102 -3.19 12.34 4.01
CA LEU A 102 -3.66 12.14 5.41
C LEU A 102 -4.59 13.27 5.84
N VAL A 103 -4.21 14.53 5.60
CA VAL A 103 -5.04 15.71 5.92
C VAL A 103 -6.40 15.65 5.21
N HIS A 104 -6.43 15.18 3.95
CA HIS A 104 -7.67 14.98 3.23
C HIS A 104 -8.50 13.84 3.83
N GLY A 105 -7.85 12.73 4.16
CA GLY A 105 -8.48 11.56 4.76
C GLY A 105 -9.07 11.82 6.15
N GLN A 106 -8.40 12.59 6.99
CA GLN A 106 -8.87 12.96 8.33
C GLN A 106 -10.26 13.62 8.32
N LYS A 107 -10.63 14.30 7.23
CA LYS A 107 -11.96 14.89 7.07
C LYS A 107 -13.09 13.86 7.00
N LYS A 108 -12.76 12.60 6.72
CA LYS A 108 -13.72 11.48 6.68
C LYS A 108 -13.95 10.86 8.06
N LEU A 109 -13.06 11.10 9.03
CA LEU A 109 -13.20 10.56 10.37
C LEU A 109 -14.35 11.26 11.10
N SER A 110 -15.26 10.47 11.67
CA SER A 110 -16.43 10.95 12.39
C SER A 110 -16.62 10.17 13.69
N GLY A 111 -17.34 10.76 14.65
CA GLY A 111 -17.65 10.10 15.91
C GLY A 111 -16.41 9.52 16.60
N GLU A 112 -16.55 8.29 17.06
CA GLU A 112 -15.50 7.56 17.79
C GLU A 112 -14.25 7.28 16.96
N ASP A 113 -14.31 7.33 15.61
CA ASP A 113 -13.12 7.09 14.80
C ASP A 113 -11.98 8.07 15.09
N LYS A 114 -12.31 9.30 15.53
CA LYS A 114 -11.30 10.31 15.90
C LYS A 114 -10.48 9.92 17.12
N ASP A 115 -11.05 9.12 18.02
CA ASP A 115 -10.40 8.67 19.24
C ASP A 115 -9.56 7.41 19.02
N PHE A 116 -9.86 6.65 17.96
CA PHE A 116 -9.22 5.37 17.65
C PHE A 116 -8.25 5.42 16.46
N VAL A 117 -8.20 6.54 15.73
CA VAL A 117 -7.32 6.71 14.56
C VAL A 117 -6.31 7.81 14.80
N LEU A 118 -5.02 7.46 14.76
CA LEU A 118 -3.92 8.42 14.72
C LEU A 118 -3.30 8.43 13.32
N SER A 119 -3.14 9.63 12.73
CA SER A 119 -2.54 9.78 11.40
C SER A 119 -1.19 10.48 11.50
N VAL A 120 -0.13 9.87 10.95
CA VAL A 120 1.27 10.35 11.05
C VAL A 120 1.96 10.27 9.70
N GLY A 121 2.67 11.32 9.33
CA GLY A 121 3.58 11.30 8.17
C GLY A 121 4.77 10.41 8.44
N ALA A 122 5.03 9.39 7.61
CA ALA A 122 6.16 8.48 7.80
C ALA A 122 6.60 7.82 6.48
N ASP A 123 7.87 7.46 6.44
CA ASP A 123 8.43 6.64 5.38
C ASP A 123 8.31 5.15 5.77
N ALA A 124 7.72 4.36 4.88
CA ALA A 124 7.58 2.92 5.11
C ALA A 124 8.92 2.17 5.18
N ARG A 125 10.00 2.79 4.70
CA ARG A 125 11.37 2.25 4.73
C ARG A 125 12.09 2.48 6.05
N ALA A 126 11.56 3.37 6.92
CA ALA A 126 12.11 3.73 8.21
C ALA A 126 10.97 4.18 9.15
N LEU A 127 10.25 3.23 9.72
CA LEU A 127 9.08 3.50 10.55
C LEU A 127 9.50 4.00 11.95
N PRO A 128 8.96 5.14 12.42
CA PRO A 128 9.24 5.66 13.76
C PRO A 128 8.47 4.88 14.84
N LEU A 129 8.60 3.58 14.82
CA LEU A 129 7.89 2.66 15.70
C LEU A 129 8.87 1.67 16.35
N PRO A 130 8.65 1.27 17.60
CA PRO A 130 9.43 0.22 18.22
C PRO A 130 9.15 -1.14 17.59
N ASP A 131 10.06 -2.09 17.82
CA ASP A 131 9.90 -3.48 17.40
C ASP A 131 8.67 -4.12 18.05
N ALA A 132 8.06 -5.05 17.35
CA ALA A 132 6.98 -5.90 17.85
C ALA A 132 5.86 -5.14 18.57
N CYS A 133 5.44 -3.98 18.03
CA CYS A 133 4.44 -3.13 18.65
C CYS A 133 3.05 -3.21 17.99
N MET A 134 2.92 -3.77 16.77
CA MET A 134 1.68 -3.87 16.02
C MET A 134 1.17 -5.30 15.95
N ASP A 135 -0.16 -5.48 16.11
CA ASP A 135 -0.82 -6.78 16.01
C ASP A 135 -1.15 -7.15 14.56
N GLY A 136 -1.36 -6.17 13.70
CA GLY A 136 -1.60 -6.33 12.28
C GLY A 136 -1.14 -5.13 11.48
N LEU A 137 -0.93 -5.33 10.18
CA LEU A 137 -0.55 -4.29 9.23
C LEU A 137 -1.35 -4.43 7.95
N THR A 138 -1.87 -3.33 7.46
CA THR A 138 -2.52 -3.23 6.14
C THR A 138 -1.75 -2.29 5.23
N MET A 139 -1.73 -2.60 3.94
CA MET A 139 -1.30 -1.69 2.89
C MET A 139 -2.12 -1.97 1.63
N ALA A 140 -2.74 -0.95 1.04
CA ALA A 140 -3.46 -1.10 -0.22
C ALA A 140 -2.90 -0.17 -1.29
N PHE A 141 -2.49 -0.74 -2.42
CA PHE A 141 -2.02 -0.02 -3.61
C PHE A 141 -0.83 0.92 -3.34
N GLY A 142 -0.04 0.61 -2.30
CA GLY A 142 1.10 1.41 -1.84
C GLY A 142 2.45 0.84 -2.23
N ILE A 143 2.63 -0.50 -2.13
CA ILE A 143 3.96 -1.15 -2.20
C ILE A 143 4.67 -0.96 -3.54
N ARG A 144 3.94 -0.83 -4.64
CA ARG A 144 4.52 -0.56 -5.97
C ARG A 144 5.22 0.79 -6.06
N ASN A 145 4.91 1.72 -5.16
CA ASN A 145 5.46 3.07 -5.13
C ASN A 145 6.70 3.19 -4.23
N ILE A 146 7.06 2.13 -3.51
CA ILE A 146 8.16 2.13 -2.55
C ILE A 146 9.39 1.47 -3.17
N ALA A 147 10.52 2.14 -3.10
CA ALA A 147 11.80 1.63 -3.54
C ALA A 147 12.90 1.97 -2.50
N PRO A 148 13.73 0.99 -2.11
CA PRO A 148 13.57 -0.44 -2.37
C PRO A 148 12.45 -1.06 -1.50
N ARG A 149 11.66 -1.99 -2.05
CA ARG A 149 10.59 -2.69 -1.31
C ARG A 149 11.12 -3.54 -0.16
N SER A 150 12.34 -4.07 -0.31
CA SER A 150 12.99 -4.87 0.75
C SER A 150 13.11 -4.12 2.07
N ALA A 151 13.43 -2.83 2.04
CA ALA A 151 13.49 -1.99 3.25
C ALA A 151 12.11 -1.86 3.91
N ALA A 152 11.05 -1.63 3.12
CA ALA A 152 9.69 -1.56 3.66
C ALA A 152 9.23 -2.91 4.23
N PHE A 153 9.52 -4.03 3.57
CA PHE A 153 9.18 -5.36 4.11
C PHE A 153 9.95 -5.68 5.40
N ALA A 154 11.21 -5.28 5.50
CA ALA A 154 11.99 -5.43 6.72
C ALA A 154 11.36 -4.64 7.89
N GLU A 155 10.97 -3.39 7.65
CA GLU A 155 10.29 -2.56 8.64
C GLU A 155 8.91 -3.10 9.04
N MET A 156 8.12 -3.58 8.06
CA MET A 156 6.85 -4.25 8.34
C MET A 156 7.05 -5.47 9.24
N ALA A 157 8.06 -6.30 8.94
CA ALA A 157 8.38 -7.47 9.75
C ALA A 157 8.89 -7.06 11.15
N ARG A 158 9.69 -5.98 11.27
CA ARG A 158 10.22 -5.48 12.53
C ARG A 158 9.11 -5.04 13.47
N VAL A 159 8.19 -4.19 12.99
CA VAL A 159 7.16 -3.59 13.84
C VAL A 159 6.03 -4.56 14.22
N LEU A 160 5.82 -5.61 13.45
CA LEU A 160 4.82 -6.62 13.78
C LEU A 160 5.24 -7.48 14.97
N LYS A 161 4.31 -7.79 15.84
CA LYS A 161 4.46 -8.80 16.89
C LYS A 161 4.63 -10.20 16.28
N PRO A 162 5.23 -11.17 17.00
CA PRO A 162 5.18 -12.57 16.59
C PRO A 162 3.74 -12.99 16.28
N ARG A 163 3.53 -13.71 15.18
CA ARG A 163 2.22 -14.13 14.65
C ARG A 163 1.32 -12.97 14.16
N GLY A 164 1.79 -11.72 14.21
CA GLY A 164 1.11 -10.58 13.56
C GLY A 164 1.09 -10.73 12.05
N ARG A 165 0.08 -10.18 11.41
CA ARG A 165 -0.14 -10.32 9.95
C ARG A 165 0.11 -9.02 9.21
N ALA A 166 0.87 -9.10 8.12
CA ALA A 166 0.90 -8.10 7.07
C ALA A 166 -0.06 -8.50 5.94
N CYS A 167 -1.02 -7.66 5.66
CA CYS A 167 -2.00 -7.84 4.59
C CYS A 167 -1.80 -6.77 3.53
N ILE A 168 -1.39 -7.16 2.32
CA ILE A 168 -1.06 -6.24 1.23
C ILE A 168 -1.98 -6.50 0.05
N LEU A 169 -2.75 -5.48 -0.29
CA LEU A 169 -3.65 -5.48 -1.45
C LEU A 169 -2.97 -4.72 -2.59
N GLU A 170 -2.71 -5.39 -3.70
CA GLU A 170 -2.03 -4.75 -4.82
C GLU A 170 -2.48 -5.34 -6.16
N PHE A 171 -2.18 -4.63 -7.24
CA PHE A 171 -2.46 -5.13 -8.58
C PHE A 171 -1.70 -6.42 -8.86
N GLY A 172 -2.38 -7.33 -9.56
CA GLY A 172 -1.80 -8.58 -10.04
C GLY A 172 -1.69 -8.58 -11.57
N THR A 173 -1.15 -9.66 -12.12
CA THR A 173 -0.94 -9.80 -13.56
C THR A 173 -2.16 -10.35 -14.31
N GLY A 174 -3.25 -10.74 -13.58
CA GLY A 174 -4.39 -11.43 -14.16
C GLY A 174 -4.08 -12.87 -14.62
N LYS A 175 -4.96 -13.82 -14.34
CA LYS A 175 -4.69 -15.25 -14.62
C LYS A 175 -5.15 -15.71 -15.99
N THR A 176 -6.04 -14.99 -16.67
CA THR A 176 -6.60 -15.44 -17.95
C THR A 176 -6.28 -14.47 -19.09
N ARG A 177 -6.05 -15.04 -20.27
CA ARG A 177 -5.71 -14.29 -21.49
C ARG A 177 -6.77 -13.23 -21.86
N ILE A 178 -8.04 -13.50 -21.56
CA ILE A 178 -9.18 -12.61 -21.81
C ILE A 178 -9.10 -11.39 -20.88
N TRP A 179 -8.93 -11.62 -19.59
CA TRP A 179 -8.80 -10.55 -18.59
C TRP A 179 -7.55 -9.69 -18.83
N LEU A 180 -6.46 -10.30 -19.26
CA LEU A 180 -5.25 -9.58 -19.63
C LEU A 180 -5.51 -8.63 -20.82
N GLY A 181 -6.30 -9.05 -21.80
CA GLY A 181 -6.72 -8.22 -22.93
C GLY A 181 -7.57 -7.02 -22.51
N ILE A 182 -8.59 -7.26 -21.69
CA ILE A 182 -9.48 -6.22 -21.14
C ILE A 182 -8.70 -5.25 -20.28
N TYR A 183 -7.82 -5.76 -19.42
CA TYR A 183 -6.99 -4.96 -18.51
C TYR A 183 -5.97 -4.10 -19.27
N ASN A 184 -5.30 -4.66 -20.28
CA ASN A 184 -4.39 -3.89 -21.13
C ASN A 184 -5.11 -2.83 -21.94
N PHE A 185 -6.32 -3.12 -22.44
CA PHE A 185 -7.16 -2.12 -23.11
C PHE A 185 -7.52 -0.98 -22.16
N TYR A 186 -7.94 -1.30 -20.92
CA TYR A 186 -8.24 -0.35 -19.88
C TYR A 186 -7.03 0.55 -19.55
N LEU A 187 -5.87 -0.05 -19.27
CA LEU A 187 -4.65 0.69 -18.97
C LEU A 187 -4.17 1.58 -20.13
N LYS A 188 -4.30 1.11 -21.38
CA LYS A 188 -3.78 1.82 -22.56
C LYS A 188 -4.76 2.83 -23.15
N ARG A 189 -6.06 2.66 -22.94
CA ARG A 189 -7.09 3.49 -23.59
C ARG A 189 -7.93 4.30 -22.63
N ILE A 190 -8.39 3.70 -21.52
CA ILE A 190 -9.30 4.37 -20.58
C ILE A 190 -8.52 5.26 -19.61
N LEU A 191 -7.46 4.73 -19.02
CA LEU A 191 -6.67 5.45 -18.03
C LEU A 191 -6.09 6.79 -18.54
N PRO A 192 -5.53 6.90 -19.76
CA PRO A 192 -5.05 8.17 -20.31
C PRO A 192 -6.16 9.20 -20.54
N VAL A 193 -7.36 8.76 -20.89
CA VAL A 193 -8.52 9.67 -21.07
C VAL A 193 -8.94 10.25 -19.72
N VAL A 194 -9.03 9.41 -18.70
CA VAL A 194 -9.32 9.85 -17.32
C VAL A 194 -8.23 10.80 -16.82
N GLY A 195 -6.97 10.52 -17.13
CA GLY A 195 -5.83 11.40 -16.80
C GLY A 195 -5.95 12.80 -17.42
N ARG A 196 -6.43 12.89 -18.65
CA ARG A 196 -6.68 14.20 -19.30
C ARG A 196 -7.82 14.95 -18.63
N LEU A 197 -8.89 14.26 -18.25
CA LEU A 197 -10.04 14.84 -17.57
C LEU A 197 -9.73 15.29 -16.14
N SER A 198 -8.81 14.63 -15.46
CA SER A 198 -8.38 14.97 -14.09
C SER A 198 -7.37 16.12 -14.00
N GLY A 199 -6.86 16.59 -15.15
CA GLY A 199 -5.87 17.68 -15.22
C GLY A 199 -4.42 17.26 -14.97
N ASP A 200 -4.14 15.97 -14.69
CA ASP A 200 -2.76 15.45 -14.54
C ASP A 200 -2.55 14.13 -15.32
N PRO A 201 -2.33 14.20 -16.64
CA PRO A 201 -2.06 13.02 -17.47
C PRO A 201 -0.82 12.24 -17.00
N GLY A 202 0.15 12.93 -16.38
CA GLY A 202 1.38 12.32 -15.87
C GLY A 202 1.13 11.33 -14.72
N ALA A 203 0.17 11.63 -13.86
CA ALA A 203 -0.21 10.76 -12.75
C ALA A 203 -0.75 9.39 -13.25
N TYR A 204 -1.54 9.41 -14.29
CA TYR A 204 -2.16 8.19 -14.82
C TYR A 204 -1.22 7.40 -15.73
N ALA A 205 -0.31 8.08 -16.43
CA ALA A 205 0.79 7.41 -17.14
C ALA A 205 1.72 6.70 -16.15
N TYR A 206 2.04 7.34 -15.02
CA TYR A 206 2.79 6.70 -13.93
C TYR A 206 2.05 5.49 -13.36
N LEU A 207 0.73 5.62 -13.08
CA LEU A 207 -0.09 4.51 -12.57
C LEU A 207 -0.05 3.31 -13.53
N ALA A 208 -0.28 3.52 -14.83
CA ALA A 208 -0.25 2.46 -15.83
C ALA A 208 1.13 1.77 -15.87
N ARG A 209 2.22 2.54 -15.87
CA ARG A 209 3.57 2.01 -15.90
C ARG A 209 3.91 1.22 -14.64
N SER A 210 3.62 1.77 -13.46
CA SER A 210 3.90 1.13 -12.18
C SER A 210 3.16 -0.20 -12.01
N ILE A 211 1.96 -0.34 -12.60
CA ILE A 211 1.21 -1.60 -12.60
C ILE A 211 1.85 -2.62 -13.56
N ILE A 212 2.25 -2.19 -14.76
CA ILE A 212 2.84 -3.09 -15.77
C ILE A 212 4.21 -3.62 -15.31
N GLU A 213 5.00 -2.78 -14.64
CA GLU A 213 6.33 -3.12 -14.12
C GLU A 213 6.30 -3.85 -12.77
N PHE A 214 5.10 -4.00 -12.16
CA PHE A 214 4.98 -4.64 -10.85
C PHE A 214 5.20 -6.15 -10.92
N PRO A 215 5.88 -6.75 -9.93
CA PRO A 215 6.14 -8.18 -9.91
C PRO A 215 4.87 -9.03 -9.85
N SER A 216 4.98 -10.29 -10.22
CA SER A 216 3.91 -11.26 -10.04
C SER A 216 3.60 -11.48 -8.56
N ALA A 217 2.42 -12.02 -8.25
CA ALA A 217 2.04 -12.31 -6.86
C ALA A 217 2.99 -13.30 -6.19
N ASP A 218 3.52 -14.27 -6.93
CA ASP A 218 4.51 -15.22 -6.41
C ASP A 218 5.84 -14.52 -6.12
N ALA A 219 6.33 -13.67 -7.04
CA ALA A 219 7.56 -12.91 -6.83
C ALA A 219 7.46 -11.95 -5.64
N LEU A 220 6.31 -11.27 -5.44
CA LEU A 220 6.08 -10.45 -4.26
C LEU A 220 6.07 -11.29 -2.98
N SER A 221 5.48 -12.48 -3.01
CA SER A 221 5.50 -13.42 -1.89
C SER A 221 6.92 -13.87 -1.55
N ASP A 222 7.81 -14.03 -2.55
CA ASP A 222 9.22 -14.35 -2.34
C ASP A 222 9.98 -13.19 -1.70
N GLU A 223 9.73 -11.94 -2.12
CA GLU A 223 10.29 -10.75 -1.46
C GLU A 223 9.85 -10.67 0.03
N MET A 224 8.58 -10.94 0.34
CA MET A 224 8.10 -10.99 1.72
C MET A 224 8.77 -12.12 2.53
N ARG A 225 8.97 -13.28 1.91
CA ARG A 225 9.67 -14.42 2.54
C ARG A 225 11.11 -14.07 2.88
N ALA A 226 11.81 -13.39 1.98
CA ALA A 226 13.16 -12.91 2.19
C ALA A 226 13.27 -11.92 3.36
N ALA A 227 12.21 -11.14 3.64
CA ALA A 227 12.12 -10.23 4.78
C ALA A 227 11.76 -10.90 6.11
N GLY A 228 11.60 -12.24 6.15
CA GLY A 228 11.38 -13.01 7.37
C GLY A 228 9.94 -13.42 7.67
N PHE A 229 8.99 -13.11 6.80
CA PHE A 229 7.63 -13.66 6.92
C PHE A 229 7.61 -15.16 6.66
N LYS A 230 6.77 -15.92 7.41
CA LYS A 230 6.77 -17.38 7.38
C LYS A 230 5.59 -17.97 6.61
N ARG A 231 4.37 -17.65 7.00
CA ARG A 231 3.15 -18.16 6.37
C ARG A 231 2.66 -17.12 5.38
N ILE A 232 2.94 -17.35 4.10
CA ILE A 232 2.58 -16.41 3.04
C ILE A 232 1.65 -17.13 2.07
N TYR A 233 0.51 -16.51 1.81
CA TYR A 233 -0.41 -16.90 0.74
C TYR A 233 -1.02 -15.66 0.11
N HIS A 234 -1.53 -15.80 -1.11
CA HIS A 234 -2.24 -14.73 -1.77
C HIS A 234 -3.60 -15.19 -2.28
N ILE A 235 -4.58 -14.28 -2.22
CA ILE A 235 -5.95 -14.49 -2.66
C ILE A 235 -6.16 -13.64 -3.90
N PRO A 236 -6.35 -14.25 -5.09
CA PRO A 236 -6.67 -13.50 -6.29
C PRO A 236 -8.10 -12.98 -6.23
N LEU A 237 -8.27 -11.68 -6.43
CA LEU A 237 -9.55 -11.01 -6.54
C LEU A 237 -9.77 -10.58 -8.00
N CYS A 238 -11.03 -10.57 -8.46
CA CYS A 238 -11.39 -10.22 -9.83
C CYS A 238 -10.49 -10.94 -10.86
N SER A 239 -10.43 -12.27 -10.80
CA SER A 239 -9.60 -13.10 -11.70
C SER A 239 -8.11 -12.74 -11.66
N GLY A 240 -7.62 -12.23 -10.54
CA GLY A 240 -6.20 -11.91 -10.33
C GLY A 240 -5.77 -10.53 -10.85
N ILE A 241 -6.71 -9.64 -11.20
CA ILE A 241 -6.41 -8.23 -11.47
C ILE A 241 -5.88 -7.54 -10.22
N VAL A 242 -6.40 -7.96 -9.06
CA VAL A 242 -5.93 -7.56 -7.73
C VAL A 242 -5.63 -8.82 -6.93
N CYS A 243 -4.59 -8.79 -6.13
CA CYS A 243 -4.21 -9.86 -5.22
C CYS A 243 -4.10 -9.32 -3.80
N LEU A 244 -4.69 -10.05 -2.85
CA LEU A 244 -4.49 -9.84 -1.42
C LEU A 244 -3.44 -10.83 -0.93
N HIS A 245 -2.27 -10.32 -0.56
CA HIS A 245 -1.23 -11.10 0.09
C HIS A 245 -1.43 -11.04 1.60
N VAL A 246 -1.35 -12.19 2.23
CA VAL A 246 -1.40 -12.33 3.69
C VAL A 246 -0.13 -13.04 4.13
N ALA A 247 0.66 -12.38 4.96
CA ALA A 247 1.92 -12.92 5.47
C ALA A 247 1.95 -12.80 7.00
N GLU A 248 2.30 -13.87 7.67
CA GLU A 248 2.39 -13.93 9.13
C GLU A 248 3.86 -13.88 9.55
N LYS A 249 4.18 -13.02 10.54
CA LYS A 249 5.52 -12.98 11.15
C LYS A 249 5.77 -14.25 11.95
N GLY A 250 6.95 -14.84 11.80
CA GLY A 250 7.40 -16.00 12.56
C GLY A 250 7.65 -15.73 14.04
#